data_65f135c5bf0da13fd5ee126dc9ee2099
#
_entry.id   65f135c5bf0da13fd5ee126dc9ee2099
#
_cell.length_a   1.000
_cell.length_b   1.000
_cell.length_c   1.000
_cell.angle_alpha   90.00
_cell.angle_beta   90.00
_cell.angle_gamma   90.00
#
_symmetry.space_group_name_H-M   'P 1'
#
loop_
_entity.id
_entity.type
_entity.pdbx_description
1 polymer ?
#
loop_
_entity_poly.entity_id
_entity_poly.type
_entity_poly.pdbx_seq_one_letter_code
_entity_poly.pdbx_strand_id
1 'polypeptide(L)'
;MLIVLTAVTVEVLGHGDLSDYGALQRDWFITINHALASAPGQIWSNLTLLGDGAVLLALLSPLILWRPQAWGAMLGAAPFAGALSATAKHWFAMPRPAAVLDPQQINVIGDALTAHNSLPSGHALTIFTGLIALLAVLLPRPAGWRQWSVVAGGLLLAGVLCLSRIAVGAHWPLDLVVGAALGWVAGLLGAALSRRYAGWPQVRRGITGRCLSVVILGLSIALLIRAADTPPGPPALWLAGITAAAVAFCLLVGWPRQPAQPSVISEPARPG
;
A
#
# COMPACT_ATOMS: atom_id res chain seq x y z
N MET A 1 -13.09 12.62 -7.03
CA MET A 1 -12.48 12.46 -5.70
C MET A 1 -13.02 13.48 -4.70
N LEU A 2 -12.90 14.80 -4.97
CA LEU A 2 -13.45 15.84 -4.07
C LEU A 2 -14.96 15.66 -3.83
N ILE A 3 -15.72 15.37 -4.88
CA ILE A 3 -17.18 15.13 -4.81
C ILE A 3 -17.51 13.92 -3.93
N VAL A 4 -16.76 12.83 -4.03
CA VAL A 4 -16.97 11.63 -3.20
C VAL A 4 -16.60 11.90 -1.75
N LEU A 5 -15.48 12.60 -1.49
CA LEU A 5 -15.10 13.03 -0.15
C LEU A 5 -16.13 13.99 0.44
N THR A 6 -16.62 14.94 -0.35
CA THR A 6 -17.65 15.88 0.08
C THR A 6 -18.97 15.15 0.33
N ALA A 7 -19.38 14.22 -0.54
CA ALA A 7 -20.60 13.43 -0.35
C ALA A 7 -20.51 12.55 0.91
N VAL A 8 -19.40 11.83 1.10
CA VAL A 8 -19.16 11.03 2.32
C VAL A 8 -19.11 11.92 3.57
N THR A 9 -18.47 13.09 3.48
CA THR A 9 -18.41 14.03 4.60
C THR A 9 -19.79 14.62 4.91
N VAL A 10 -20.58 14.96 3.89
CA VAL A 10 -21.95 15.48 4.06
C VAL A 10 -22.88 14.39 4.57
N GLU A 11 -22.78 13.15 4.07
CA GLU A 11 -23.56 12.01 4.56
C GLU A 11 -23.23 11.68 6.02
N VAL A 12 -21.96 11.60 6.37
CA VAL A 12 -21.49 11.26 7.73
C VAL A 12 -21.69 12.41 8.72
N LEU A 13 -21.49 13.67 8.29
CA LEU A 13 -21.66 14.85 9.15
C LEU A 13 -23.10 15.42 9.10
N GLY A 14 -23.82 15.19 8.02
CA GLY A 14 -25.19 15.74 7.81
C GLY A 14 -26.26 15.05 8.66
N HIS A 15 -26.04 13.81 9.09
CA HIS A 15 -26.95 13.06 9.95
C HIS A 15 -26.68 13.23 11.46
N GLY A 16 -25.64 13.98 11.82
CA GLY A 16 -25.37 14.45 13.20
C GLY A 16 -25.07 13.39 14.25
N ASP A 17 -25.29 12.11 13.97
CA ASP A 17 -25.03 11.01 14.89
C ASP A 17 -24.16 9.93 14.22
N LEU A 18 -22.91 9.86 14.63
CA LEU A 18 -21.97 8.84 14.18
C LEU A 18 -22.36 7.42 14.69
N SER A 19 -23.36 7.30 15.57
CA SER A 19 -23.90 6.02 16.03
C SER A 19 -24.50 5.21 14.90
N ASP A 20 -25.03 5.86 13.85
CA ASP A 20 -25.65 5.24 12.70
C ASP A 20 -24.68 4.86 11.58
N TYR A 21 -23.39 5.17 11.72
CA TYR A 21 -22.38 4.90 10.70
C TYR A 21 -22.40 3.45 10.18
N GLY A 22 -22.49 2.49 11.10
CA GLY A 22 -22.59 1.06 10.75
C GLY A 22 -23.96 0.71 10.17
N ALA A 23 -25.03 1.31 10.69
CA ALA A 23 -26.41 1.04 10.24
C ALA A 23 -26.61 1.44 8.78
N LEU A 24 -26.09 2.60 8.36
CA LEU A 24 -26.17 3.09 6.96
C LEU A 24 -25.52 2.16 5.94
N GLN A 25 -24.55 1.35 6.36
CA GLN A 25 -23.75 0.50 5.48
C GLN A 25 -24.02 -0.98 5.66
N ARG A 26 -24.83 -1.35 6.66
CA ARG A 26 -25.03 -2.74 7.07
C ARG A 26 -25.43 -3.65 5.92
N ASP A 27 -26.45 -3.28 5.18
CA ASP A 27 -27.00 -4.13 4.13
C ASP A 27 -26.02 -4.27 2.95
N TRP A 28 -25.33 -3.20 2.60
CA TRP A 28 -24.24 -3.24 1.59
C TRP A 28 -23.10 -4.12 2.05
N PHE A 29 -22.66 -3.95 3.30
CA PHE A 29 -21.59 -4.76 3.85
C PHE A 29 -21.97 -6.25 3.83
N ILE A 30 -23.12 -6.64 4.36
CA ILE A 30 -23.58 -8.03 4.41
C ILE A 30 -23.70 -8.61 2.99
N THR A 31 -24.32 -7.89 2.07
CA THR A 31 -24.49 -8.33 0.68
C THR A 31 -23.14 -8.59 0.01
N ILE A 32 -22.18 -7.67 0.12
CA ILE A 32 -20.85 -7.81 -0.48
C ILE A 32 -20.06 -8.91 0.23
N ASN A 33 -20.09 -8.96 1.57
CA ASN A 33 -19.36 -9.94 2.36
C ASN A 33 -19.81 -11.38 2.02
N HIS A 34 -21.13 -11.61 1.91
CA HIS A 34 -21.68 -12.92 1.51
C HIS A 34 -21.36 -13.25 0.05
N ALA A 35 -21.45 -12.31 -0.87
CA ALA A 35 -21.09 -12.53 -2.27
C ALA A 35 -19.63 -12.96 -2.41
N LEU A 36 -18.72 -12.34 -1.65
CA LEU A 36 -17.30 -12.64 -1.65
C LEU A 36 -16.97 -13.96 -0.92
N ALA A 37 -17.83 -14.44 -0.02
CA ALA A 37 -17.67 -15.73 0.67
C ALA A 37 -17.76 -16.95 -0.26
N SER A 38 -18.23 -16.77 -1.50
CA SER A 38 -18.21 -17.82 -2.54
C SER A 38 -16.81 -18.24 -2.97
N ALA A 39 -15.80 -17.37 -2.81
CA ALA A 39 -14.41 -17.70 -3.08
C ALA A 39 -13.71 -18.23 -1.82
N PRO A 40 -12.71 -19.14 -1.99
CA PRO A 40 -11.98 -19.71 -0.86
C PRO A 40 -11.35 -18.63 0.05
N GLY A 41 -11.54 -18.76 1.36
CA GLY A 41 -11.05 -17.78 2.34
C GLY A 41 -9.52 -17.52 2.26
N GLN A 42 -8.74 -18.54 1.86
CA GLN A 42 -7.30 -18.41 1.64
C GLN A 42 -6.94 -17.40 0.55
N ILE A 43 -7.78 -17.20 -0.47
CA ILE A 43 -7.57 -16.19 -1.49
C ILE A 43 -7.65 -14.80 -0.84
N TRP A 44 -8.72 -14.55 -0.07
CA TRP A 44 -8.93 -13.28 0.59
C TRP A 44 -7.88 -12.97 1.66
N SER A 45 -7.47 -13.98 2.44
CA SER A 45 -6.41 -13.83 3.44
C SER A 45 -5.06 -13.48 2.80
N ASN A 46 -4.73 -14.01 1.64
CA ASN A 46 -3.52 -13.63 0.90
C ASN A 46 -3.63 -12.26 0.25
N LEU A 47 -4.77 -11.94 -0.39
CA LEU A 47 -4.99 -10.64 -1.02
C LEU A 47 -4.96 -9.51 0.01
N THR A 48 -5.53 -9.73 1.20
CA THR A 48 -5.51 -8.71 2.25
C THR A 48 -4.09 -8.38 2.73
N LEU A 49 -3.18 -9.37 2.75
CA LEU A 49 -1.78 -9.14 3.11
C LEU A 49 -1.06 -8.18 2.16
N LEU A 50 -1.47 -8.09 0.89
CA LEU A 50 -0.90 -7.12 -0.06
C LEU A 50 -1.23 -5.66 0.31
N GLY A 51 -2.19 -5.44 1.17
CA GLY A 51 -2.50 -4.14 1.78
C GLY A 51 -1.71 -3.83 3.06
N ASP A 52 -0.89 -4.75 3.54
CA ASP A 52 0.05 -4.52 4.64
C ASP A 52 1.27 -3.73 4.11
N GLY A 53 1.63 -2.63 4.79
CA GLY A 53 2.71 -1.75 4.33
C GLY A 53 4.07 -2.42 4.27
N ALA A 54 4.37 -3.31 5.22
CA ALA A 54 5.63 -4.06 5.24
C ALA A 54 5.70 -5.05 4.07
N VAL A 55 4.60 -5.78 3.82
CA VAL A 55 4.48 -6.71 2.69
C VAL A 55 4.61 -5.97 1.37
N LEU A 56 3.90 -4.85 1.21
CA LEU A 56 3.93 -4.05 -0.02
C LEU A 56 5.34 -3.50 -0.30
N LEU A 57 6.01 -2.92 0.71
CA LEU A 57 7.37 -2.40 0.57
C LEU A 57 8.38 -3.52 0.26
N ALA A 58 8.22 -4.70 0.84
CA ALA A 58 9.07 -5.86 0.59
C ALA A 58 8.88 -6.39 -0.84
N LEU A 59 7.63 -6.60 -1.29
CA LEU A 59 7.34 -7.06 -2.65
C LEU A 59 7.82 -6.10 -3.73
N LEU A 60 7.75 -4.79 -3.46
CA LEU A 60 8.19 -3.76 -4.40
C LEU A 60 9.64 -3.32 -4.18
N SER A 61 10.37 -3.96 -3.25
CA SER A 61 11.79 -3.69 -3.00
C SER A 61 12.69 -3.87 -4.23
N PRO A 62 12.42 -4.74 -5.22
CA PRO A 62 13.19 -4.79 -6.46
C PRO A 62 13.29 -3.44 -7.19
N LEU A 63 12.32 -2.54 -7.01
CA LEU A 63 12.38 -1.19 -7.57
C LEU A 63 13.60 -0.39 -7.07
N ILE A 64 14.13 -0.70 -5.89
CA ILE A 64 15.36 -0.09 -5.38
C ILE A 64 16.51 -0.26 -6.38
N LEU A 65 16.56 -1.40 -7.06
CA LEU A 65 17.65 -1.74 -7.98
C LEU A 65 17.55 -1.01 -9.33
N TRP A 66 16.33 -0.80 -9.85
CA TRP A 66 16.13 -0.25 -11.20
C TRP A 66 15.43 1.11 -11.22
N ARG A 67 14.58 1.39 -10.24
CA ARG A 67 13.79 2.63 -10.13
C ARG A 67 13.76 3.12 -8.67
N PRO A 68 14.93 3.42 -8.04
CA PRO A 68 15.00 3.75 -6.61
C PRO A 68 14.12 4.94 -6.23
N GLN A 69 13.92 5.90 -7.13
CA GLN A 69 13.01 7.02 -6.91
C GLN A 69 11.56 6.57 -6.71
N ALA A 70 11.10 5.55 -7.45
CA ALA A 70 9.73 5.04 -7.31
C ALA A 70 9.51 4.35 -5.96
N TRP A 71 10.46 3.51 -5.54
CA TRP A 71 10.42 2.90 -4.21
C TRP A 71 10.53 3.95 -3.10
N GLY A 72 11.41 4.93 -3.28
CA GLY A 72 11.56 6.05 -2.37
C GLY A 72 10.31 6.92 -2.24
N ALA A 73 9.51 7.04 -3.30
CA ALA A 73 8.23 7.74 -3.23
C ALA A 73 7.24 7.02 -2.31
N MET A 74 7.20 5.68 -2.34
CA MET A 74 6.38 4.90 -1.43
C MET A 74 6.86 5.03 0.02
N LEU A 75 8.18 4.91 0.24
CA LEU A 75 8.77 5.09 1.57
C LEU A 75 8.52 6.50 2.11
N GLY A 76 8.71 7.54 1.29
CA GLY A 76 8.45 8.93 1.65
C GLY A 76 6.97 9.24 1.90
N ALA A 77 6.05 8.44 1.33
CA ALA A 77 4.62 8.56 1.59
C ALA A 77 4.19 7.93 2.93
N ALA A 78 4.96 6.95 3.45
CA ALA A 78 4.59 6.18 4.64
C ALA A 78 4.30 7.04 5.89
N PRO A 79 5.10 8.07 6.26
CA PRO A 79 4.79 8.93 7.40
C PRO A 79 3.49 9.71 7.22
N PHE A 80 3.18 10.19 6.01
CA PHE A 80 1.90 10.87 5.72
C PHE A 80 0.74 9.90 5.83
N ALA A 81 0.88 8.72 5.26
CA ALA A 81 -0.11 7.65 5.35
C ALA A 81 -0.39 7.25 6.80
N GLY A 82 0.67 7.07 7.59
CA GLY A 82 0.58 6.75 9.01
C GLY A 82 -0.11 7.85 9.82
N ALA A 83 0.30 9.11 9.62
CA ALA A 83 -0.29 10.26 10.32
C ALA A 83 -1.77 10.42 9.97
N LEU A 84 -2.14 10.38 8.68
CA LEU A 84 -3.54 10.49 8.24
C LEU A 84 -4.41 9.36 8.82
N SER A 85 -3.90 8.12 8.80
CA SER A 85 -4.61 6.96 9.35
C SER A 85 -4.79 7.08 10.87
N ALA A 86 -3.72 7.39 11.60
CA ALA A 86 -3.75 7.47 13.06
C ALA A 86 -4.67 8.59 13.56
N THR A 87 -4.54 9.79 12.96
CA THR A 87 -5.38 10.94 13.30
C THR A 87 -6.85 10.67 13.05
N ALA A 88 -7.21 10.15 11.87
CA ALA A 88 -8.59 9.87 11.54
C ALA A 88 -9.19 8.77 12.43
N LYS A 89 -8.45 7.68 12.69
CA LYS A 89 -8.90 6.60 13.59
C LYS A 89 -9.14 7.08 15.02
N HIS A 90 -8.26 7.94 15.51
CA HIS A 90 -8.41 8.53 16.84
C HIS A 90 -9.63 9.46 16.91
N TRP A 91 -9.83 10.26 15.85
CA TRP A 91 -10.90 11.26 15.83
C TRP A 91 -12.28 10.63 15.67
N PHE A 92 -12.44 9.69 14.75
CA PHE A 92 -13.74 9.11 14.45
C PHE A 92 -14.12 7.93 15.35
N ALA A 93 -13.15 7.15 15.83
CA ALA A 93 -13.34 5.99 16.71
C ALA A 93 -14.49 5.04 16.31
N MET A 94 -14.69 4.80 14.98
CA MET A 94 -15.81 4.02 14.46
C MET A 94 -15.69 2.54 14.79
N PRO A 95 -16.78 1.88 15.20
CA PRO A 95 -16.78 0.44 15.44
C PRO A 95 -16.61 -0.35 14.14
N ARG A 96 -15.92 -1.48 14.22
CA ARG A 96 -15.79 -2.43 13.10
C ARG A 96 -17.04 -3.27 12.94
N PRO A 97 -17.28 -3.89 11.76
CA PRO A 97 -18.43 -4.75 11.53
C PRO A 97 -18.62 -5.82 12.62
N ALA A 98 -17.56 -6.55 12.96
CA ALA A 98 -17.59 -7.59 13.98
C ALA A 98 -17.79 -7.09 15.43
N ALA A 99 -17.73 -5.77 15.67
CA ALA A 99 -18.02 -5.18 16.97
C ALA A 99 -19.53 -4.95 17.20
N VAL A 100 -20.33 -4.87 16.14
CA VAL A 100 -21.74 -4.47 16.19
C VAL A 100 -22.70 -5.43 15.48
N LEU A 101 -22.19 -6.30 14.60
CA LEU A 101 -23.00 -7.31 13.93
C LEU A 101 -22.86 -8.67 14.62
N ASP A 102 -23.96 -9.43 14.58
CA ASP A 102 -23.94 -10.81 15.02
C ASP A 102 -22.95 -11.63 14.19
N PRO A 103 -22.02 -12.37 14.83
CA PRO A 103 -21.06 -13.25 14.15
C PRO A 103 -21.72 -14.25 13.18
N GLN A 104 -22.98 -14.62 13.39
CA GLN A 104 -23.73 -15.51 12.49
C GLN A 104 -24.20 -14.82 11.21
N GLN A 105 -24.21 -13.49 11.17
CA GLN A 105 -24.67 -12.70 10.02
C GLN A 105 -23.54 -12.32 9.07
N ILE A 106 -22.28 -12.59 9.42
CA ILE A 106 -21.13 -12.15 8.64
C ILE A 106 -20.11 -13.27 8.48
N ASN A 107 -19.43 -13.28 7.33
CA ASN A 107 -18.28 -14.14 7.11
C ASN A 107 -17.01 -13.42 7.63
N VAL A 108 -16.33 -14.04 8.60
CA VAL A 108 -15.06 -13.56 9.15
C VAL A 108 -13.96 -14.55 8.80
N ILE A 109 -12.87 -14.05 8.18
CA ILE A 109 -11.70 -14.85 7.84
C ILE A 109 -10.54 -14.39 8.72
N GLY A 110 -10.01 -15.27 9.55
CA GLY A 110 -9.04 -14.97 10.60
C GLY A 110 -9.70 -14.47 11.88
N ASP A 111 -9.00 -13.58 12.60
CA ASP A 111 -9.49 -13.06 13.86
C ASP A 111 -10.61 -12.03 13.67
N ALA A 112 -11.66 -12.12 14.47
CA ALA A 112 -12.72 -11.13 14.53
C ALA A 112 -12.19 -9.81 15.13
N LEU A 113 -12.15 -8.76 14.32
CA LEU A 113 -11.66 -7.45 14.74
C LEU A 113 -12.81 -6.64 15.35
N THR A 114 -12.82 -6.47 16.67
CA THR A 114 -13.90 -5.79 17.42
C THR A 114 -13.53 -4.39 17.91
N ALA A 115 -12.38 -3.86 17.53
CA ALA A 115 -11.93 -2.55 17.96
C ALA A 115 -12.72 -1.40 17.31
N HIS A 116 -12.76 -0.23 18.01
CA HIS A 116 -13.39 1.00 17.53
C HIS A 116 -12.38 1.87 16.78
N ASN A 117 -11.82 1.33 15.68
CA ASN A 117 -10.83 2.00 14.83
C ASN A 117 -11.00 1.62 13.36
N SER A 118 -12.26 1.50 12.91
CA SER A 118 -12.60 1.05 11.57
C SER A 118 -12.24 2.10 10.51
N LEU A 119 -12.68 3.36 10.69
CA LEU A 119 -12.50 4.45 9.73
C LEU A 119 -11.17 5.20 9.96
N PRO A 120 -10.36 5.36 8.95
CA PRO A 120 -10.37 4.72 7.62
C PRO A 120 -9.73 3.33 7.62
N SER A 121 -9.93 2.57 6.54
CA SER A 121 -9.20 1.33 6.31
C SER A 121 -7.72 1.61 6.04
N GLY A 122 -6.84 1.15 6.95
CA GLY A 122 -5.39 1.30 6.79
C GLY A 122 -4.84 0.54 5.57
N HIS A 123 -5.41 -0.63 5.25
CA HIS A 123 -5.03 -1.41 4.06
C HIS A 123 -5.39 -0.68 2.76
N ALA A 124 -6.62 -0.15 2.64
CA ALA A 124 -7.01 0.64 1.47
C ALA A 124 -6.12 1.89 1.31
N LEU A 125 -5.82 2.56 2.41
CA LEU A 125 -4.91 3.69 2.43
C LEU A 125 -3.51 3.28 1.93
N THR A 126 -2.94 2.19 2.42
CA THR A 126 -1.62 1.68 2.00
C THR A 126 -1.59 1.30 0.52
N ILE A 127 -2.60 0.57 0.04
CA ILE A 127 -2.71 0.14 -1.36
C ILE A 127 -2.72 1.37 -2.29
N PHE A 128 -3.58 2.34 -2.01
CA PHE A 128 -3.68 3.54 -2.84
C PHE A 128 -2.45 4.45 -2.69
N THR A 129 -1.86 4.54 -1.50
CA THR A 129 -0.58 5.25 -1.31
C THR A 129 0.51 4.68 -2.21
N GLY A 130 0.70 3.35 -2.20
CA GLY A 130 1.68 2.68 -3.04
C GLY A 130 1.40 2.87 -4.53
N LEU A 131 0.17 2.59 -4.96
CA LEU A 131 -0.23 2.74 -6.36
C LEU A 131 -0.01 4.17 -6.89
N ILE A 132 -0.51 5.17 -6.16
CA ILE A 132 -0.42 6.57 -6.61
C ILE A 132 1.02 7.08 -6.58
N ALA A 133 1.82 6.72 -5.56
CA ALA A 133 3.23 7.06 -5.52
C ALA A 133 3.98 6.48 -6.72
N LEU A 134 3.72 5.21 -7.09
CA LEU A 134 4.31 4.56 -8.25
C LEU A 134 3.86 5.22 -9.56
N LEU A 135 2.56 5.38 -9.77
CA LEU A 135 2.03 5.98 -10.99
C LEU A 135 2.54 7.41 -11.18
N ALA A 136 2.58 8.21 -10.12
CA ALA A 136 3.06 9.58 -10.20
C ALA A 136 4.54 9.68 -10.59
N VAL A 137 5.38 8.69 -10.24
CA VAL A 137 6.81 8.68 -10.59
C VAL A 137 7.06 8.01 -11.93
N LEU A 138 6.39 6.88 -12.20
CA LEU A 138 6.66 6.05 -13.39
C LEU A 138 5.88 6.53 -14.62
N LEU A 139 4.69 7.10 -14.41
CA LEU A 139 3.77 7.57 -15.45
C LEU A 139 3.23 8.97 -15.11
N PRO A 140 4.08 9.99 -15.01
CA PRO A 140 3.64 11.31 -14.52
C PRO A 140 2.65 12.01 -15.46
N ARG A 141 2.65 11.65 -16.74
CA ARG A 141 1.76 12.19 -17.79
C ARG A 141 1.42 11.07 -18.78
N PRO A 142 0.45 10.22 -18.47
CA PRO A 142 0.07 9.17 -19.40
C PRO A 142 -0.50 9.79 -20.68
N ALA A 143 0.13 9.52 -21.82
CA ALA A 143 -0.17 10.16 -23.10
C ALA A 143 -0.86 9.21 -24.09
N GLY A 144 -0.78 7.88 -23.91
CA GLY A 144 -1.31 6.91 -24.84
C GLY A 144 -2.20 5.86 -24.18
N TRP A 145 -3.01 5.15 -24.99
CA TRP A 145 -3.95 4.15 -24.50
C TRP A 145 -3.28 3.06 -23.64
N ARG A 146 -2.05 2.64 -23.99
CA ARG A 146 -1.28 1.65 -23.20
C ARG A 146 -0.99 2.13 -21.78
N GLN A 147 -0.63 3.40 -21.62
CA GLN A 147 -0.35 3.98 -20.30
C GLN A 147 -1.64 4.14 -19.50
N TRP A 148 -2.73 4.54 -20.14
CA TRP A 148 -4.04 4.60 -19.52
C TRP A 148 -4.56 3.20 -19.12
N SER A 149 -4.26 2.15 -19.90
CA SER A 149 -4.58 0.77 -19.52
C SER A 149 -3.81 0.32 -18.27
N VAL A 150 -2.55 0.74 -18.12
CA VAL A 150 -1.78 0.48 -16.89
C VAL A 150 -2.40 1.19 -15.68
N VAL A 151 -2.82 2.45 -15.84
CA VAL A 151 -3.51 3.18 -14.78
C VAL A 151 -4.83 2.51 -14.41
N ALA A 152 -5.65 2.19 -15.39
CA ALA A 152 -6.94 1.51 -15.17
C ALA A 152 -6.76 0.13 -14.53
N GLY A 153 -5.82 -0.68 -15.02
CA GLY A 153 -5.49 -1.97 -14.43
C GLY A 153 -4.98 -1.88 -13.00
N GLY A 154 -4.15 -0.88 -12.71
CA GLY A 154 -3.69 -0.59 -11.35
C GLY A 154 -4.83 -0.22 -10.40
N LEU A 155 -5.75 0.65 -10.84
CA LEU A 155 -6.92 1.05 -10.06
C LEU A 155 -7.88 -0.13 -9.84
N LEU A 156 -8.09 -0.97 -10.86
CA LEU A 156 -8.92 -2.18 -10.74
C LEU A 156 -8.31 -3.15 -9.74
N LEU A 157 -7.01 -3.42 -9.84
CA LEU A 157 -6.30 -4.27 -8.88
C LEU A 157 -6.41 -3.70 -7.46
N ALA A 158 -6.19 -2.41 -7.27
CA ALA A 158 -6.33 -1.76 -5.98
C ALA A 158 -7.75 -1.92 -5.42
N GLY A 159 -8.79 -1.80 -6.27
CA GLY A 159 -10.17 -2.05 -5.90
C GLY A 159 -10.40 -3.47 -5.40
N VAL A 160 -9.92 -4.48 -6.13
CA VAL A 160 -10.00 -5.90 -5.73
C VAL A 160 -9.29 -6.15 -4.39
N LEU A 161 -8.09 -5.58 -4.21
CA LEU A 161 -7.36 -5.67 -2.95
C LEU A 161 -8.12 -5.01 -1.80
N CYS A 162 -8.77 -3.88 -2.03
CA CYS A 162 -9.63 -3.23 -1.03
C CYS A 162 -10.83 -4.09 -0.66
N LEU A 163 -11.50 -4.72 -1.63
CA LEU A 163 -12.63 -5.61 -1.38
C LEU A 163 -12.27 -6.78 -0.47
N SER A 164 -11.00 -7.23 -0.45
CA SER A 164 -10.54 -8.24 0.50
C SER A 164 -10.84 -7.86 1.96
N ARG A 165 -10.92 -6.56 2.30
CA ARG A 165 -11.20 -6.09 3.65
C ARG A 165 -12.67 -6.29 4.05
N ILE A 166 -13.58 -6.25 3.08
CA ILE A 166 -14.99 -6.62 3.29
C ILE A 166 -15.09 -8.14 3.36
N ALA A 167 -14.39 -8.85 2.47
CA ALA A 167 -14.41 -10.33 2.42
C ALA A 167 -13.96 -10.98 3.75
N VAL A 168 -12.93 -10.39 4.40
CA VAL A 168 -12.45 -10.89 5.71
C VAL A 168 -13.24 -10.32 6.90
N GLY A 169 -14.29 -9.54 6.68
CA GLY A 169 -15.14 -9.00 7.76
C GLY A 169 -14.55 -7.85 8.55
N ALA A 170 -13.49 -7.17 8.05
CA ALA A 170 -12.68 -6.25 8.84
C ALA A 170 -13.10 -4.78 8.77
N HIS A 171 -13.75 -4.34 7.68
CA HIS A 171 -14.04 -2.93 7.42
C HIS A 171 -15.36 -2.73 6.68
N TRP A 172 -16.01 -1.59 6.93
CA TRP A 172 -17.16 -1.13 6.20
C TRP A 172 -16.78 -0.62 4.79
N PRO A 173 -17.74 -0.61 3.81
CA PRO A 173 -17.47 -0.08 2.47
C PRO A 173 -16.92 1.36 2.44
N LEU A 174 -17.47 2.26 3.25
CA LEU A 174 -16.99 3.65 3.32
C LEU A 174 -15.57 3.79 3.89
N ASP A 175 -15.16 2.87 4.80
CA ASP A 175 -13.78 2.86 5.28
C ASP A 175 -12.77 2.71 4.15
N LEU A 176 -13.13 1.91 3.13
CA LEU A 176 -12.29 1.66 1.96
C LEU A 176 -12.20 2.90 1.07
N VAL A 177 -13.34 3.57 0.86
CA VAL A 177 -13.41 4.80 0.03
C VAL A 177 -12.59 5.91 0.66
N VAL A 178 -12.78 6.15 1.96
CA VAL A 178 -12.01 7.18 2.69
C VAL A 178 -10.53 6.80 2.74
N GLY A 179 -10.22 5.53 3.02
CA GLY A 179 -8.84 5.02 3.00
C GLY A 179 -8.18 5.24 1.64
N ALA A 180 -8.87 4.92 0.54
CA ALA A 180 -8.38 5.15 -0.82
C ALA A 180 -8.11 6.63 -1.12
N ALA A 181 -9.02 7.52 -0.70
CA ALA A 181 -8.87 8.96 -0.90
C ALA A 181 -7.67 9.53 -0.12
N LEU A 182 -7.52 9.16 1.15
CA LEU A 182 -6.37 9.55 1.96
C LEU A 182 -5.05 8.96 1.43
N GLY A 183 -5.09 7.70 0.95
CA GLY A 183 -3.95 7.06 0.30
C GLY A 183 -3.53 7.76 -0.98
N TRP A 184 -4.51 8.28 -1.76
CA TRP A 184 -4.22 9.10 -2.95
C TRP A 184 -3.41 10.35 -2.57
N VAL A 185 -3.87 11.08 -1.54
CA VAL A 185 -3.16 12.27 -1.03
C VAL A 185 -1.75 11.92 -0.56
N ALA A 186 -1.61 10.89 0.29
CA ALA A 186 -0.31 10.46 0.80
C ALA A 186 0.65 10.04 -0.32
N GLY A 187 0.16 9.31 -1.34
CA GLY A 187 0.95 8.90 -2.48
C GLY A 187 1.48 10.07 -3.31
N LEU A 188 0.65 11.09 -3.54
CA LEU A 188 1.08 12.32 -4.23
C LEU A 188 2.13 13.09 -3.43
N LEU A 189 1.97 13.20 -2.09
CA LEU A 189 2.96 13.83 -1.21
C LEU A 189 4.29 13.07 -1.24
N GLY A 190 4.26 11.74 -1.15
CA GLY A 190 5.47 10.92 -1.26
C GLY A 190 6.17 11.06 -2.61
N ALA A 191 5.42 11.09 -3.71
CA ALA A 191 5.98 11.32 -5.04
C ALA A 191 6.57 12.74 -5.18
N ALA A 192 5.93 13.77 -4.60
CA ALA A 192 6.44 15.13 -4.58
C ALA A 192 7.75 15.23 -3.78
N LEU A 193 7.80 14.59 -2.61
CA LEU A 193 9.01 14.53 -1.78
C LEU A 193 10.13 13.81 -2.51
N SER A 194 9.84 12.65 -3.10
CA SER A 194 10.82 11.85 -3.84
C SER A 194 11.43 12.61 -5.03
N ARG A 195 10.63 13.41 -5.73
CA ARG A 195 11.15 14.23 -6.85
C ARG A 195 12.13 15.33 -6.41
N ARG A 196 12.06 15.77 -5.16
CA ARG A 196 12.99 16.79 -4.61
C ARG A 196 14.33 16.20 -4.19
N TYR A 197 14.42 14.89 -3.96
CA TYR A 197 15.66 14.26 -3.52
C TYR A 197 16.45 13.74 -4.73
N ALA A 198 17.56 14.40 -5.06
CA ALA A 198 18.42 14.04 -6.19
C ALA A 198 19.33 12.82 -5.91
N GLY A 199 19.41 12.36 -4.66
CA GLY A 199 20.32 11.30 -4.22
C GLY A 199 19.87 9.86 -4.51
N TRP A 200 18.71 9.64 -5.14
CA TRP A 200 18.18 8.28 -5.38
C TRP A 200 19.13 7.33 -6.13
N PRO A 201 19.88 7.77 -7.15
CA PRO A 201 20.83 6.87 -7.83
C PRO A 201 21.95 6.36 -6.91
N GLN A 202 22.31 7.13 -5.88
CA GLN A 202 23.37 6.81 -4.93
C GLN A 202 22.88 5.93 -3.76
N VAL A 203 21.57 5.87 -3.48
CA VAL A 203 20.99 5.12 -2.34
C VAL A 203 21.41 3.65 -2.32
N ARG A 204 21.65 3.05 -3.47
CA ARG A 204 22.07 1.66 -3.61
C ARG A 204 23.61 1.44 -3.59
N ARG A 205 24.41 2.50 -3.40
CA ARG A 205 25.87 2.45 -3.50
C ARG A 205 26.55 2.69 -2.16
N GLY A 206 27.77 2.16 -2.05
CA GLY A 206 28.65 2.39 -0.91
C GLY A 206 28.00 2.05 0.43
N ILE A 207 28.24 2.87 1.44
CA ILE A 207 27.72 2.67 2.79
C ILE A 207 26.21 2.75 2.86
N THR A 208 25.59 3.66 2.10
CA THR A 208 24.13 3.81 2.05
C THR A 208 23.45 2.53 1.56
N GLY A 209 24.00 1.91 0.51
CA GLY A 209 23.47 0.64 -0.01
C GLY A 209 23.60 -0.49 1.01
N ARG A 210 24.71 -0.54 1.76
CA ARG A 210 24.89 -1.53 2.84
C ARG A 210 23.93 -1.31 4.00
N CYS A 211 23.76 -0.07 4.45
CA CYS A 211 22.76 0.25 5.49
C CYS A 211 21.34 -0.13 5.04
N LEU A 212 20.99 0.20 3.80
CA LEU A 212 19.69 -0.18 3.24
C LEU A 212 19.53 -1.69 3.13
N SER A 213 20.61 -2.43 2.78
CA SER A 213 20.62 -3.89 2.78
C SER A 213 20.27 -4.47 4.14
N VAL A 214 20.84 -3.93 5.22
CA VAL A 214 20.54 -4.37 6.60
C VAL A 214 19.09 -4.13 6.95
N VAL A 215 18.54 -2.96 6.60
CA VAL A 215 17.11 -2.63 6.85
C VAL A 215 16.18 -3.57 6.08
N ILE A 216 16.45 -3.81 4.80
CA ILE A 216 15.65 -4.71 3.96
C ILE A 216 15.78 -6.17 4.43
N LEU A 217 16.95 -6.58 4.89
CA LEU A 217 17.15 -7.90 5.48
C LEU A 217 16.35 -8.07 6.79
N GLY A 218 16.35 -7.05 7.65
CA GLY A 218 15.52 -7.04 8.87
C GLY A 218 14.03 -7.18 8.54
N LEU A 219 13.55 -6.46 7.54
CA LEU A 219 12.18 -6.58 7.03
C LEU A 219 11.91 -8.00 6.51
N SER A 220 12.82 -8.57 5.73
CA SER A 220 12.73 -9.95 5.24
C SER A 220 12.58 -10.94 6.38
N ILE A 221 13.47 -10.89 7.36
CA ILE A 221 13.48 -11.79 8.53
C ILE A 221 12.14 -11.68 9.28
N ALA A 222 11.67 -10.47 9.56
CA ALA A 222 10.40 -10.26 10.23
C ALA A 222 9.21 -10.88 9.49
N LEU A 223 9.17 -10.75 8.16
CA LEU A 223 8.10 -11.34 7.34
C LEU A 223 8.19 -12.87 7.26
N LEU A 224 9.40 -13.44 7.20
CA LEU A 224 9.60 -14.89 7.18
C LEU A 224 9.26 -15.53 8.53
N ILE A 225 9.60 -14.87 9.65
CA ILE A 225 9.16 -15.31 10.99
C ILE A 225 7.64 -15.30 11.06
N ARG A 226 7.00 -14.17 10.68
CA ARG A 226 5.53 -14.06 10.65
C ARG A 226 4.88 -15.12 9.78
N ALA A 227 5.50 -15.51 8.65
CA ALA A 227 5.01 -16.60 7.80
C ALA A 227 5.11 -17.96 8.49
N ALA A 228 6.21 -18.21 9.22
CA ALA A 228 6.44 -19.46 9.94
C ALA A 228 5.49 -19.62 11.15
N ASP A 229 5.19 -18.51 11.84
CA ASP A 229 4.31 -18.50 13.03
C ASP A 229 2.82 -18.69 12.70
N THR A 230 2.45 -18.72 11.41
CA THR A 230 1.04 -18.85 10.94
C THR A 230 0.87 -20.09 10.04
N PRO A 231 0.91 -21.32 10.55
CA PRO A 231 0.78 -22.53 9.71
C PRO A 231 -0.64 -22.71 9.13
N PRO A 232 -0.78 -23.08 7.83
CA PRO A 232 0.25 -23.05 6.79
C PRO A 232 0.56 -21.60 6.40
N GLY A 233 1.85 -21.20 6.44
CA GLY A 233 2.26 -19.82 6.21
C GLY A 233 1.71 -19.24 4.92
N PRO A 234 1.08 -18.05 4.95
CA PRO A 234 0.48 -17.43 3.76
C PRO A 234 1.52 -17.22 2.66
N PRO A 235 1.29 -17.69 1.42
CA PRO A 235 2.22 -17.53 0.30
C PRO A 235 2.68 -16.08 0.09
N ALA A 236 1.82 -15.10 0.33
CA ALA A 236 2.16 -13.68 0.21
C ALA A 236 3.28 -13.25 1.16
N LEU A 237 3.32 -13.76 2.39
CA LEU A 237 4.39 -13.45 3.35
C LEU A 237 5.72 -14.09 2.94
N TRP A 238 5.71 -15.37 2.51
CA TRP A 238 6.90 -16.04 2.00
C TRP A 238 7.46 -15.32 0.79
N LEU A 239 6.61 -14.98 -0.18
CA LEU A 239 7.03 -14.27 -1.38
C LEU A 239 7.65 -12.91 -1.03
N ALA A 240 7.02 -12.14 -0.15
CA ALA A 240 7.53 -10.84 0.27
C ALA A 240 8.88 -10.95 1.00
N GLY A 241 9.01 -11.90 1.93
CA GLY A 241 10.24 -12.12 2.67
C GLY A 241 11.39 -12.55 1.76
N ILE A 242 11.17 -13.52 0.88
CA ILE A 242 12.18 -14.00 -0.08
C ILE A 242 12.59 -12.89 -1.05
N THR A 243 11.62 -12.10 -1.56
CA THR A 243 11.91 -10.97 -2.45
C THR A 243 12.81 -9.94 -1.75
N ALA A 244 12.49 -9.57 -0.52
CA ALA A 244 13.30 -8.64 0.26
C ALA A 244 14.70 -9.21 0.55
N ALA A 245 14.84 -10.50 0.89
CA ALA A 245 16.14 -11.15 1.07
C ALA A 245 17.01 -11.06 -0.18
N ALA A 246 16.44 -11.36 -1.34
CA ALA A 246 17.16 -11.30 -2.62
C ALA A 246 17.63 -9.86 -2.92
N VAL A 247 16.80 -8.85 -2.67
CA VAL A 247 17.20 -7.44 -2.84
C VAL A 247 18.28 -7.03 -1.85
N ALA A 248 18.17 -7.44 -0.58
CA ALA A 248 19.20 -7.17 0.42
C ALA A 248 20.54 -7.76 0.00
N PHE A 249 20.56 -8.98 -0.50
CA PHE A 249 21.77 -9.61 -1.05
C PHE A 249 22.33 -8.83 -2.25
N CYS A 250 21.48 -8.44 -3.22
CA CYS A 250 21.91 -7.63 -4.36
C CYS A 250 22.56 -6.30 -3.93
N LEU A 251 21.98 -5.61 -2.95
CA LEU A 251 22.54 -4.37 -2.41
C LEU A 251 23.89 -4.61 -1.71
N LEU A 252 24.02 -5.71 -0.97
CA LEU A 252 25.23 -6.06 -0.25
C LEU A 252 26.41 -6.32 -1.20
N VAL A 253 26.16 -7.05 -2.31
CA VAL A 253 27.17 -7.35 -3.33
C VAL A 253 27.35 -6.23 -4.37
N GLY A 254 26.60 -5.13 -4.26
CA GLY A 254 26.70 -3.98 -5.16
C GLY A 254 26.16 -4.23 -6.57
N TRP A 255 25.16 -5.10 -6.72
CA TRP A 255 24.48 -5.37 -8.00
C TRP A 255 23.19 -4.51 -8.16
N PRO A 256 22.79 -4.07 -9.38
CA PRO A 256 23.51 -4.24 -10.65
C PRO A 256 24.69 -3.26 -10.81
N ARG A 257 25.79 -3.78 -11.34
CA ARG A 257 26.91 -2.94 -11.75
C ARG A 257 26.48 -2.14 -12.98
N GLN A 258 26.39 -0.80 -12.88
CA GLN A 258 26.22 0.00 -14.10
C GLN A 258 27.52 -0.04 -14.92
N PRO A 259 27.43 -0.15 -16.26
CA PRO A 259 28.59 0.09 -17.10
C PRO A 259 29.18 1.46 -16.74
N ALA A 260 30.52 1.54 -16.66
CA ALA A 260 31.19 2.81 -16.48
C ALA A 260 30.68 3.79 -17.53
N GLN A 261 30.24 4.96 -17.13
CA GLN A 261 29.93 6.00 -18.11
C GLN A 261 31.24 6.24 -18.89
N PRO A 262 31.18 6.21 -20.25
CA PRO A 262 32.35 6.59 -21.02
C PRO A 262 32.78 7.97 -20.52
N SER A 263 34.07 8.06 -20.12
CA SER A 263 34.68 9.34 -19.79
C SER A 263 34.42 10.27 -20.96
N VAL A 264 33.75 11.40 -20.72
CA VAL A 264 33.65 12.47 -21.70
C VAL A 264 35.10 12.92 -21.93
N ILE A 265 35.69 12.43 -23.01
CA ILE A 265 36.97 12.90 -23.47
C ILE A 265 36.72 14.36 -23.81
N SER A 266 37.24 15.25 -22.98
CA SER A 266 37.25 16.67 -23.27
C SER A 266 37.94 16.86 -24.61
N GLU A 267 37.15 17.22 -25.63
CA GLU A 267 37.65 17.56 -26.94
C GLU A 267 38.70 18.69 -26.75
N PRO A 268 39.94 18.52 -27.24
CA PRO A 268 40.93 19.57 -27.11
C PRO A 268 40.43 20.81 -27.81
N ALA A 269 40.50 21.96 -27.13
CA ALA A 269 40.15 23.26 -27.67
C ALA A 269 40.85 23.46 -29.03
N ARG A 270 40.11 23.71 -30.10
CA ARG A 270 40.65 24.06 -31.40
C ARG A 270 41.38 25.40 -31.25
N PRO A 271 42.66 25.49 -31.64
CA PRO A 271 43.33 26.77 -31.68
C PRO A 271 42.68 27.64 -32.77
N GLY A 272 42.35 28.92 -32.37
CA GLY A 272 41.82 29.94 -33.27
C GLY A 272 42.88 30.51 -34.23
#